data_b13c700a4a621795281de1a4df6504cf
#
_entry.id   b13c700a4a621795281de1a4df6504cf
#
_cell.length_a   1.000
_cell.length_b   1.000
_cell.length_c   1.000
_cell.angle_alpha   90.00
_cell.angle_beta   90.00
_cell.angle_gamma   90.00
#
_symmetry.space_group_name_H-M   'P 1'
#
loop_
_entity.id
_entity.type
_entity.pdbx_description
1 polymer ?
#
loop_
_entity_poly.entity_id
_entity_poly.type
_entity_poly.pdbx_seq_one_letter_code
_entity_poly.pdbx_strand_id
1 'polypeptide(L)'
;MFSVTSLGFLPFMALFVCLWYRVPQPSRWKLVLAANAVFCLSIDIGAFFAVALATAVVWQAAQHAQPEHPSRRGWLALGLAAALLPLLVLKYSGMLVPGLRDLYKPFGLAYYSLQLAGYLLDVWHGRTVPTPSYARLWCYAGFFLSLTQGPFNRYNTLMPQLEAAPKTFETQRLVSGLQRSAWGYFKKFAIADRAAIVVSAAFADPASFDRSQLIFATVMYSFQLYADFSGYTDIVLGMGEILGLHLPENFRQPFFSASVKELWARWHISLSQWFRDYVYIPLGGNRKGIARRDANLLLTFLVSGLWHGANWTFLVWGGLHGLCQVAEDHMPAPLRKRKSLPLRIVGVPLTFAIFVTTFTIFRASSLGNAAAYFAGILHNPGHEVFAQYWLLGLTSKLELLLLLLGIALLVLVDVLHECGLHLRAWVNAAPRPVRWAVYEFAIFAFLLMASFYSNTGFLYARF
;
A
#
# COMPACT_ATOMS: atom_id res chain seq x y z
N MET A 1 3.95 -0.42 -20.12
CA MET A 1 4.02 -1.38 -19.00
C MET A 1 2.60 -1.78 -18.61
N PHE A 2 2.30 -3.07 -18.52
CA PHE A 2 0.99 -3.54 -18.13
C PHE A 2 0.80 -3.33 -16.60
N SER A 3 -0.23 -2.62 -16.20
CA SER A 3 -0.52 -2.31 -14.80
C SER A 3 -2.03 -2.18 -14.61
N VAL A 4 -2.51 -2.16 -13.37
CA VAL A 4 -3.94 -2.02 -13.08
C VAL A 4 -4.54 -0.69 -13.58
N THR A 5 -3.72 0.29 -13.92
CA THR A 5 -4.14 1.57 -14.55
C THR A 5 -3.96 1.60 -16.06
N SER A 6 -3.42 0.54 -16.67
CA SER A 6 -3.30 0.49 -18.12
C SER A 6 -4.64 0.15 -18.78
N LEU A 7 -4.90 0.71 -19.95
CA LEU A 7 -6.12 0.40 -20.73
C LEU A 7 -6.27 -1.10 -21.00
N GLY A 8 -5.16 -1.84 -21.17
CA GLY A 8 -5.17 -3.28 -21.37
C GLY A 8 -5.64 -4.09 -20.17
N PHE A 9 -5.58 -3.53 -18.96
CA PHE A 9 -6.03 -4.23 -17.75
C PHE A 9 -7.54 -4.43 -17.70
N LEU A 10 -8.33 -3.48 -18.20
CA LEU A 10 -9.79 -3.57 -18.19
C LEU A 10 -10.29 -4.76 -19.04
N PRO A 11 -9.91 -4.91 -20.33
CA PRO A 11 -10.33 -6.09 -21.11
C PRO A 11 -9.73 -7.39 -20.57
N PHE A 12 -8.51 -7.39 -20.01
CA PHE A 12 -7.95 -8.53 -19.30
C PHE A 12 -8.84 -8.96 -18.13
N MET A 13 -9.25 -8.03 -17.28
CA MET A 13 -10.14 -8.31 -16.14
C MET A 13 -11.53 -8.75 -16.60
N ALA A 14 -12.10 -8.13 -17.64
CA ALA A 14 -13.39 -8.54 -18.18
C ALA A 14 -13.36 -10.00 -18.67
N LEU A 15 -12.32 -10.35 -19.44
CA LEU A 15 -12.12 -11.74 -19.87
C LEU A 15 -11.92 -12.68 -18.68
N PHE A 16 -11.09 -12.29 -17.71
CA PHE A 16 -10.82 -13.08 -16.51
C PHE A 16 -12.11 -13.34 -15.71
N VAL A 17 -12.96 -12.34 -15.49
CA VAL A 17 -14.25 -12.47 -14.80
C VAL A 17 -15.19 -13.40 -15.58
N CYS A 18 -15.27 -13.27 -16.90
CA CYS A 18 -16.07 -14.15 -17.74
C CYS A 18 -15.63 -15.62 -17.60
N LEU A 19 -14.33 -15.87 -17.62
CA LEU A 19 -13.77 -17.22 -17.46
C LEU A 19 -13.94 -17.73 -16.03
N TRP A 20 -13.79 -16.86 -15.02
CA TRP A 20 -13.92 -17.20 -13.60
C TRP A 20 -15.27 -17.87 -13.27
N TYR A 21 -16.35 -17.34 -13.80
CA TYR A 21 -17.68 -17.88 -13.55
C TYR A 21 -18.04 -19.07 -14.45
N ARG A 22 -17.25 -19.36 -15.51
CA ARG A 22 -17.41 -20.56 -16.37
C ARG A 22 -16.57 -21.73 -15.90
N VAL A 23 -15.42 -21.46 -15.27
CA VAL A 23 -14.51 -22.52 -14.80
C VAL A 23 -15.06 -23.16 -13.51
N PRO A 24 -15.09 -24.51 -13.41
CA PRO A 24 -15.49 -25.21 -12.19
C PRO A 24 -14.66 -24.77 -10.99
N GLN A 25 -15.30 -24.60 -9.82
CA GLN A 25 -14.66 -24.10 -8.59
C GLN A 25 -13.33 -24.77 -8.26
N PRO A 26 -13.18 -26.11 -8.26
CA PRO A 26 -11.92 -26.75 -7.91
C PRO A 26 -10.75 -26.41 -8.84
N SER A 27 -11.06 -25.87 -10.02
CA SER A 27 -10.07 -25.51 -11.05
C SER A 27 -9.78 -24.02 -11.15
N ARG A 28 -10.48 -23.16 -10.40
CA ARG A 28 -10.32 -21.70 -10.49
C ARG A 28 -8.93 -21.21 -10.12
N TRP A 29 -8.26 -21.86 -9.18
CA TRP A 29 -6.87 -21.55 -8.87
C TRP A 29 -5.94 -21.74 -10.08
N LYS A 30 -6.26 -22.65 -11.01
CA LYS A 30 -5.51 -22.82 -12.28
C LYS A 30 -5.69 -21.62 -13.20
N LEU A 31 -6.90 -21.05 -13.25
CA LEU A 31 -7.16 -19.82 -13.99
C LEU A 31 -6.38 -18.63 -13.38
N VAL A 32 -6.36 -18.54 -12.04
CA VAL A 32 -5.53 -17.52 -11.35
C VAL A 32 -4.05 -17.73 -11.64
N LEU A 33 -3.58 -18.97 -11.65
CA LEU A 33 -2.18 -19.30 -11.99
C LEU A 33 -1.82 -18.83 -13.42
N ALA A 34 -2.71 -19.08 -14.39
CA ALA A 34 -2.53 -18.61 -15.77
C ALA A 34 -2.55 -17.07 -15.85
N ALA A 35 -3.47 -16.42 -15.13
CA ALA A 35 -3.54 -14.97 -15.05
C ALA A 35 -2.28 -14.36 -14.43
N ASN A 36 -1.74 -14.96 -13.36
CA ASN A 36 -0.48 -14.56 -12.74
C ASN A 36 0.68 -14.65 -13.75
N ALA A 37 0.76 -15.75 -14.51
CA ALA A 37 1.80 -15.91 -15.52
C ALA A 37 1.69 -14.85 -16.62
N VAL A 38 0.50 -14.63 -17.18
CA VAL A 38 0.26 -13.58 -18.18
C VAL A 38 0.61 -12.21 -17.63
N PHE A 39 0.18 -11.90 -16.40
CA PHE A 39 0.46 -10.61 -15.76
C PHE A 39 1.95 -10.40 -15.55
N CYS A 40 2.66 -11.35 -14.95
CA CYS A 40 4.11 -11.26 -14.73
C CYS A 40 4.88 -11.11 -16.05
N LEU A 41 4.60 -11.97 -17.03
CA LEU A 41 5.28 -11.95 -18.35
C LEU A 41 5.02 -10.66 -19.12
N SER A 42 3.84 -10.05 -18.97
CA SER A 42 3.50 -8.79 -19.64
C SER A 42 4.18 -7.56 -19.05
N ILE A 43 4.65 -7.65 -17.80
CA ILE A 43 5.37 -6.57 -17.12
C ILE A 43 6.88 -6.79 -17.21
N ASP A 44 7.32 -7.98 -16.82
CA ASP A 44 8.73 -8.28 -16.60
C ASP A 44 8.98 -9.80 -16.60
N ILE A 45 9.64 -10.29 -17.63
CA ILE A 45 9.97 -11.72 -17.76
C ILE A 45 10.89 -12.21 -16.61
N GLY A 46 11.80 -11.36 -16.14
CA GLY A 46 12.67 -11.68 -15.02
C GLY A 46 11.91 -11.81 -13.70
N ALA A 47 10.86 -11.01 -13.49
CA ALA A 47 9.98 -11.16 -12.35
C ALA A 47 9.24 -12.51 -12.35
N PHE A 48 8.80 -12.98 -13.52
CA PHE A 48 8.20 -14.30 -13.65
C PHE A 48 9.14 -15.41 -13.16
N PHE A 49 10.40 -15.42 -13.65
CA PHE A 49 11.37 -16.43 -13.23
C PHE A 49 11.82 -16.26 -11.78
N ALA A 50 11.97 -15.02 -11.31
CA ALA A 50 12.37 -14.75 -9.93
C ALA A 50 11.35 -15.25 -8.91
N VAL A 51 10.05 -14.94 -9.11
CA VAL A 51 8.99 -15.43 -8.21
C VAL A 51 8.81 -16.94 -8.32
N ALA A 52 8.95 -17.51 -9.53
CA ALA A 52 8.86 -18.95 -9.73
C ALA A 52 9.98 -19.71 -9.00
N LEU A 53 11.22 -19.25 -9.14
CA LEU A 53 12.39 -19.87 -8.48
C LEU A 53 12.31 -19.72 -6.95
N ALA A 54 12.05 -18.51 -6.44
CA ALA A 54 11.91 -18.28 -5.01
C ALA A 54 10.80 -19.17 -4.41
N THR A 55 9.67 -19.27 -5.12
CA THR A 55 8.55 -20.14 -4.70
C THR A 55 8.95 -21.61 -4.68
N ALA A 56 9.75 -22.10 -5.65
CA ALA A 56 10.18 -23.50 -5.70
C ALA A 56 11.03 -23.87 -4.49
N VAL A 57 12.00 -23.01 -4.14
CA VAL A 57 12.87 -23.24 -2.98
C VAL A 57 12.07 -23.17 -1.68
N VAL A 58 11.19 -22.17 -1.53
CA VAL A 58 10.34 -22.02 -0.34
C VAL A 58 9.34 -23.17 -0.23
N TRP A 59 8.78 -23.64 -1.34
CA TRP A 59 7.89 -24.81 -1.35
C TRP A 59 8.61 -26.06 -0.85
N GLN A 60 9.80 -26.35 -1.38
CA GLN A 60 10.61 -27.48 -0.94
C GLN A 60 11.00 -27.35 0.53
N ALA A 61 11.43 -26.16 0.96
CA ALA A 61 11.77 -25.88 2.35
C ALA A 61 10.58 -26.10 3.30
N ALA A 62 9.38 -25.70 2.89
CA ALA A 62 8.16 -25.84 3.70
C ALA A 62 7.79 -27.31 3.97
N GLN A 63 8.05 -28.23 3.01
CA GLN A 63 7.79 -29.67 3.22
C GLN A 63 8.62 -30.23 4.41
N HIS A 64 9.79 -29.66 4.68
CA HIS A 64 10.73 -30.12 5.70
C HIS A 64 10.85 -29.16 6.91
N ALA A 65 10.16 -28.02 6.91
CA ALA A 65 10.19 -27.05 8.01
C ALA A 65 9.16 -27.35 9.12
N GLN A 66 8.40 -28.42 9.01
CA GLN A 66 7.38 -28.83 9.99
C GLN A 66 7.99 -29.18 11.35
N PRO A 67 7.25 -29.05 12.47
CA PRO A 67 7.76 -29.25 13.83
C PRO A 67 8.49 -30.57 14.08
N GLU A 68 8.09 -31.62 13.41
CA GLU A 68 8.58 -32.99 13.65
C GLU A 68 9.84 -33.36 12.83
N HIS A 69 10.22 -32.51 11.86
CA HIS A 69 11.35 -32.84 10.97
C HIS A 69 12.71 -32.53 11.63
N PRO A 70 13.67 -33.47 11.65
CA PRO A 70 14.94 -33.32 12.36
C PRO A 70 15.79 -32.13 11.86
N SER A 71 15.81 -31.87 10.55
CA SER A 71 16.59 -30.79 9.92
C SER A 71 15.79 -29.49 9.72
N ARG A 72 14.67 -29.32 10.40
CA ARG A 72 13.74 -28.20 10.19
C ARG A 72 14.38 -26.81 10.22
N ARG A 73 15.39 -26.60 11.10
CA ARG A 73 16.08 -25.31 11.21
C ARG A 73 16.87 -24.96 9.95
N GLY A 74 17.55 -25.93 9.37
CA GLY A 74 18.30 -25.74 8.11
C GLY A 74 17.37 -25.43 6.94
N TRP A 75 16.25 -26.13 6.84
CA TRP A 75 15.25 -25.87 5.81
C TRP A 75 14.57 -24.51 5.99
N LEU A 76 14.26 -24.10 7.23
CA LEU A 76 13.77 -22.76 7.51
C LEU A 76 14.77 -21.69 7.04
N ALA A 77 16.05 -21.85 7.40
CA ALA A 77 17.10 -20.90 7.01
C ALA A 77 17.26 -20.81 5.49
N LEU A 78 17.26 -21.96 4.79
CA LEU A 78 17.32 -22.01 3.32
C LEU A 78 16.14 -21.31 2.68
N GLY A 79 14.91 -21.60 3.12
CA GLY A 79 13.71 -21.00 2.55
C GLY A 79 13.58 -19.50 2.84
N LEU A 80 13.96 -19.05 4.05
CA LEU A 80 14.03 -17.62 4.37
C LEU A 80 15.12 -16.91 3.55
N ALA A 81 16.29 -17.57 3.36
CA ALA A 81 17.33 -17.02 2.49
C ALA A 81 16.83 -16.87 1.05
N ALA A 82 16.16 -17.89 0.50
CA ALA A 82 15.60 -17.83 -0.86
C ALA A 82 14.55 -16.74 -1.01
N ALA A 83 13.72 -16.51 0.02
CA ALA A 83 12.70 -15.47 -0.01
C ALA A 83 13.26 -14.04 0.17
N LEU A 84 14.23 -13.87 1.09
CA LEU A 84 14.66 -12.54 1.55
C LEU A 84 16.02 -12.10 1.00
N LEU A 85 16.96 -13.03 0.72
CA LEU A 85 18.30 -12.67 0.26
C LEU A 85 18.30 -11.93 -1.09
N PRO A 86 17.49 -12.30 -2.10
CA PRO A 86 17.36 -11.51 -3.32
C PRO A 86 16.90 -10.08 -3.04
N LEU A 87 15.93 -9.88 -2.13
CA LEU A 87 15.48 -8.56 -1.70
C LEU A 87 16.63 -7.78 -1.06
N LEU A 88 17.35 -8.40 -0.13
CA LEU A 88 18.47 -7.75 0.56
C LEU A 88 19.60 -7.39 -0.40
N VAL A 89 20.03 -8.31 -1.25
CA VAL A 89 21.14 -8.08 -2.19
C VAL A 89 20.75 -7.06 -3.25
N LEU A 90 19.65 -7.27 -3.97
CA LEU A 90 19.29 -6.43 -5.12
C LEU A 90 18.82 -5.04 -4.71
N LYS A 91 18.26 -4.88 -3.50
CA LYS A 91 17.79 -3.59 -3.01
C LYS A 91 18.89 -2.79 -2.32
N TYR A 92 19.75 -3.43 -1.50
CA TYR A 92 20.68 -2.70 -0.62
C TYR A 92 22.12 -2.68 -1.07
N SER A 93 22.54 -3.54 -2.02
CA SER A 93 23.92 -3.55 -2.51
C SER A 93 24.37 -2.16 -3.03
N GLY A 94 23.49 -1.44 -3.71
CA GLY A 94 23.78 -0.10 -4.20
C GLY A 94 23.92 0.98 -3.11
N MET A 95 23.45 0.71 -1.88
CA MET A 95 23.67 1.59 -0.73
C MET A 95 25.08 1.39 -0.15
N LEU A 96 25.59 0.16 -0.20
CA LEU A 96 26.91 -0.21 0.32
C LEU A 96 28.02 -0.05 -0.73
N VAL A 97 27.72 -0.40 -1.99
CA VAL A 97 28.65 -0.34 -3.11
C VAL A 97 28.01 0.46 -4.25
N PRO A 98 28.43 1.72 -4.48
CA PRO A 98 27.78 2.61 -5.46
C PRO A 98 27.67 2.02 -6.89
N GLY A 99 28.64 1.22 -7.33
CA GLY A 99 28.63 0.55 -8.64
C GLY A 99 27.54 -0.52 -8.82
N LEU A 100 26.84 -0.92 -7.73
CA LEU A 100 25.75 -1.89 -7.77
C LEU A 100 24.34 -1.25 -7.67
N ARG A 101 24.22 0.07 -7.85
CA ARG A 101 22.93 0.77 -7.76
C ARG A 101 21.94 0.36 -8.84
N ASP A 102 22.44 0.05 -10.03
CA ASP A 102 21.64 -0.24 -11.21
C ASP A 102 21.38 -1.73 -11.43
N LEU A 103 21.60 -2.55 -10.38
CA LEU A 103 21.24 -3.97 -10.45
C LEU A 103 19.75 -4.11 -10.77
N TYR A 104 19.48 -5.04 -11.69
CA TYR A 104 18.11 -5.40 -12.04
C TYR A 104 17.31 -5.86 -10.82
N LYS A 105 16.15 -5.25 -10.60
CA LYS A 105 15.23 -5.56 -9.51
C LYS A 105 13.95 -6.13 -10.11
N PRO A 106 13.68 -7.44 -9.91
CA PRO A 106 12.45 -8.05 -10.41
C PRO A 106 11.21 -7.33 -9.86
N PHE A 107 10.24 -7.10 -10.72
CA PHE A 107 8.97 -6.47 -10.33
C PHE A 107 8.24 -7.30 -9.25
N GLY A 108 7.70 -6.66 -8.22
CA GLY A 108 7.02 -7.32 -7.10
C GLY A 108 7.93 -7.97 -6.06
N LEU A 109 9.28 -7.85 -6.20
CA LEU A 109 10.26 -8.49 -5.31
C LEU A 109 9.95 -8.26 -3.82
N ALA A 110 9.68 -7.03 -3.42
CA ALA A 110 9.41 -6.68 -2.03
C ALA A 110 8.13 -7.36 -1.49
N TYR A 111 7.13 -7.57 -2.35
CA TYR A 111 5.84 -8.16 -1.96
C TYR A 111 5.90 -9.69 -1.87
N TYR A 112 6.31 -10.38 -2.96
CA TYR A 112 6.34 -11.84 -2.93
C TYR A 112 7.37 -12.38 -1.92
N SER A 113 8.45 -11.65 -1.66
CA SER A 113 9.44 -12.02 -0.62
C SER A 113 8.81 -12.10 0.76
N LEU A 114 8.04 -11.09 1.18
CA LEU A 114 7.35 -11.12 2.47
C LEU A 114 6.21 -12.15 2.49
N GLN A 115 5.49 -12.35 1.39
CA GLN A 115 4.44 -13.37 1.32
C GLN A 115 5.02 -14.78 1.49
N LEU A 116 6.10 -15.10 0.79
CA LEU A 116 6.79 -16.40 0.89
C LEU A 116 7.42 -16.60 2.28
N ALA A 117 8.08 -15.58 2.83
CA ALA A 117 8.63 -15.63 4.18
C ALA A 117 7.53 -15.85 5.22
N GLY A 118 6.41 -15.12 5.11
CA GLY A 118 5.25 -15.29 5.99
C GLY A 118 4.64 -16.68 5.91
N TYR A 119 4.46 -17.23 4.71
CA TYR A 119 4.00 -18.61 4.52
C TYR A 119 4.92 -19.63 5.20
N LEU A 120 6.22 -19.54 4.97
CA LEU A 120 7.21 -20.47 5.56
C LEU A 120 7.21 -20.36 7.10
N LEU A 121 7.13 -19.16 7.64
CA LEU A 121 7.03 -18.93 9.09
C LEU A 121 5.73 -19.47 9.67
N ASP A 122 4.60 -19.39 8.95
CA ASP A 122 3.34 -20.00 9.38
C ASP A 122 3.42 -21.54 9.40
N VAL A 123 4.09 -22.16 8.42
CA VAL A 123 4.38 -23.60 8.43
C VAL A 123 5.28 -23.96 9.60
N TRP A 124 6.38 -23.21 9.81
CA TRP A 124 7.29 -23.41 10.93
C TRP A 124 6.63 -23.39 12.31
N HIS A 125 5.65 -22.50 12.49
CA HIS A 125 4.89 -22.37 13.74
C HIS A 125 3.67 -23.29 13.83
N GLY A 126 3.44 -24.16 12.83
CA GLY A 126 2.27 -25.04 12.79
C GLY A 126 0.94 -24.35 12.54
N ARG A 127 0.94 -23.09 12.09
CA ARG A 127 -0.28 -22.32 11.78
C ARG A 127 -0.87 -22.68 10.42
N THR A 128 -0.08 -23.27 9.54
CA THR A 128 -0.46 -23.66 8.19
C THR A 128 0.20 -25.00 7.86
N VAL A 129 -0.58 -25.91 7.27
CA VAL A 129 -0.02 -27.16 6.72
C VAL A 129 0.67 -26.82 5.39
N PRO A 130 1.89 -27.35 5.14
CA PRO A 130 2.57 -27.11 3.87
C PRO A 130 1.75 -27.65 2.70
N THR A 131 1.58 -26.83 1.68
CA THR A 131 0.86 -27.26 0.49
C THR A 131 1.66 -28.30 -0.28
N PRO A 132 1.04 -29.43 -0.68
CA PRO A 132 1.73 -30.44 -1.49
C PRO A 132 2.00 -29.97 -2.93
N SER A 133 1.36 -28.89 -3.38
CA SER A 133 1.45 -28.38 -4.74
C SER A 133 2.26 -27.10 -4.84
N TYR A 134 3.39 -27.19 -5.55
CA TYR A 134 4.18 -26.02 -5.96
C TYR A 134 3.32 -24.97 -6.70
N ALA A 135 2.48 -25.41 -7.64
CA ALA A 135 1.67 -24.51 -8.43
C ALA A 135 0.66 -23.72 -7.59
N ARG A 136 0.13 -24.30 -6.50
CA ARG A 136 -0.75 -23.59 -5.56
C ARG A 136 0.03 -22.53 -4.76
N LEU A 137 1.26 -22.84 -4.33
CA LEU A 137 2.08 -21.85 -3.65
C LEU A 137 2.47 -20.71 -4.60
N TRP A 138 2.78 -21.02 -5.85
CA TRP A 138 3.06 -20.00 -6.85
C TRP A 138 1.81 -19.15 -7.17
N CYS A 139 0.62 -19.77 -7.23
CA CYS A 139 -0.66 -19.07 -7.37
C CYS A 139 -0.85 -18.03 -6.26
N TYR A 140 -0.49 -18.36 -5.02
CA TYR A 140 -0.53 -17.44 -3.88
C TYR A 140 0.54 -16.35 -3.97
N ALA A 141 1.82 -16.73 -4.16
CA ALA A 141 2.95 -15.80 -4.14
C ALA A 141 2.90 -14.78 -5.29
N GLY A 142 2.47 -15.23 -6.47
CA GLY A 142 2.34 -14.40 -7.67
C GLY A 142 0.95 -13.80 -7.89
N PHE A 143 0.06 -13.79 -6.90
CA PHE A 143 -1.32 -13.33 -7.06
C PHE A 143 -1.40 -11.94 -7.66
N PHE A 144 -1.81 -11.85 -8.92
CA PHE A 144 -1.67 -10.67 -9.77
C PHE A 144 -2.37 -9.42 -9.23
N LEU A 145 -3.45 -9.56 -8.46
CA LEU A 145 -4.13 -8.43 -7.83
C LEU A 145 -3.31 -7.80 -6.69
N SER A 146 -2.41 -8.54 -6.04
CA SER A 146 -1.67 -8.03 -4.90
C SER A 146 -0.14 -8.02 -5.07
N LEU A 147 0.36 -8.50 -6.20
CA LEU A 147 1.80 -8.69 -6.42
C LEU A 147 2.64 -7.40 -6.30
N THR A 148 2.07 -6.24 -6.58
CA THR A 148 2.83 -4.98 -6.69
C THR A 148 2.66 -4.02 -5.53
N GLN A 149 1.44 -3.79 -5.09
CA GLN A 149 1.07 -2.84 -4.03
C GLN A 149 -0.17 -3.28 -3.26
N GLY A 150 -0.71 -4.46 -3.60
CA GLY A 150 -1.95 -4.93 -3.01
C GLY A 150 -1.80 -5.29 -1.53
N PRO A 151 -2.90 -5.63 -0.87
CA PRO A 151 -2.85 -6.08 0.50
C PRO A 151 -2.05 -7.38 0.64
N PHE A 152 -1.29 -7.50 1.73
CA PHE A 152 -0.58 -8.73 2.06
C PHE A 152 -1.58 -9.81 2.46
N ASN A 153 -1.78 -10.78 1.58
CA ASN A 153 -2.63 -11.92 1.84
C ASN A 153 -1.91 -12.96 2.72
N ARG A 154 -2.69 -13.82 3.38
CA ARG A 154 -2.18 -15.04 4.03
C ARG A 154 -2.58 -16.25 3.19
N TYR A 155 -1.69 -17.25 3.12
CA TYR A 155 -1.94 -18.46 2.33
C TYR A 155 -3.24 -19.16 2.78
N ASN A 156 -3.40 -19.36 4.10
CA ASN A 156 -4.57 -20.01 4.71
C ASN A 156 -5.87 -19.20 4.59
N THR A 157 -5.80 -17.95 4.16
CA THR A 157 -6.99 -17.11 3.92
C THR A 157 -7.33 -17.00 2.45
N LEU A 158 -6.32 -16.81 1.58
CA LEU A 158 -6.56 -16.60 0.15
C LEU A 158 -6.87 -17.91 -0.58
N MET A 159 -6.09 -18.97 -0.38
CA MET A 159 -6.24 -20.20 -1.16
C MET A 159 -7.57 -20.89 -0.95
N PRO A 160 -8.10 -21.04 0.29
CA PRO A 160 -9.46 -21.58 0.48
C PRO A 160 -10.55 -20.77 -0.22
N GLN A 161 -10.40 -19.42 -0.26
CA GLN A 161 -11.37 -18.57 -0.98
C GLN A 161 -11.35 -18.81 -2.49
N LEU A 162 -10.16 -19.00 -3.09
CA LEU A 162 -10.05 -19.30 -4.53
C LEU A 162 -10.75 -20.61 -4.88
N GLU A 163 -10.77 -21.58 -3.96
CA GLU A 163 -11.39 -22.90 -4.16
C GLU A 163 -12.89 -22.91 -3.81
N ALA A 164 -13.32 -22.04 -2.88
CA ALA A 164 -14.71 -21.99 -2.39
C ALA A 164 -15.50 -20.76 -2.87
N ALA A 165 -14.91 -19.91 -3.71
CA ALA A 165 -15.58 -18.71 -4.23
C ALA A 165 -16.95 -19.03 -4.86
N PRO A 166 -17.95 -18.12 -4.75
CA PRO A 166 -19.32 -18.38 -5.21
C PRO A 166 -19.39 -18.86 -6.66
N LYS A 167 -20.24 -19.87 -6.93
CA LYS A 167 -20.43 -20.44 -8.28
C LYS A 167 -21.17 -19.49 -9.18
N THR A 168 -22.14 -18.78 -8.63
CA THR A 168 -23.08 -17.94 -9.38
C THR A 168 -22.56 -16.52 -9.51
N PHE A 169 -22.71 -15.98 -10.71
CA PHE A 169 -22.54 -14.56 -10.94
C PHE A 169 -23.69 -13.78 -10.30
N GLU A 170 -23.37 -12.76 -9.55
CA GLU A 170 -24.34 -11.85 -8.93
C GLU A 170 -24.10 -10.43 -9.39
N THR A 171 -25.09 -9.82 -10.02
CA THR A 171 -25.04 -8.44 -10.49
C THR A 171 -24.73 -7.46 -9.35
N GLN A 172 -25.22 -7.72 -8.13
CA GLN A 172 -24.96 -6.86 -6.99
C GLN A 172 -23.48 -6.83 -6.61
N ARG A 173 -22.77 -7.96 -6.66
CA ARG A 173 -21.31 -8.03 -6.45
C ARG A 173 -20.55 -7.29 -7.54
N LEU A 174 -20.96 -7.45 -8.80
CA LEU A 174 -20.38 -6.70 -9.91
C LEU A 174 -20.52 -5.20 -9.70
N VAL A 175 -21.72 -4.71 -9.42
CA VAL A 175 -21.98 -3.28 -9.20
C VAL A 175 -21.17 -2.75 -8.01
N SER A 176 -21.20 -3.44 -6.87
CA SER A 176 -20.45 -3.05 -5.67
C SER A 176 -18.94 -2.99 -5.93
N GLY A 177 -18.38 -4.01 -6.59
CA GLY A 177 -16.95 -4.05 -6.91
C GLY A 177 -16.56 -2.98 -7.93
N LEU A 178 -17.39 -2.72 -8.94
CA LEU A 178 -17.16 -1.63 -9.90
C LEU A 178 -17.22 -0.25 -9.25
N GLN A 179 -18.17 0.00 -8.36
CA GLN A 179 -18.24 1.25 -7.57
C GLN A 179 -16.95 1.47 -6.78
N ARG A 180 -16.44 0.42 -6.12
CA ARG A 180 -15.18 0.49 -5.35
C ARG A 180 -13.99 0.75 -6.25
N SER A 181 -13.88 0.04 -7.35
CA SER A 181 -12.80 0.22 -8.32
C SER A 181 -12.84 1.62 -8.95
N ALA A 182 -14.04 2.13 -9.29
CA ALA A 182 -14.21 3.47 -9.84
C ALA A 182 -13.74 4.56 -8.85
N TRP A 183 -14.05 4.41 -7.55
CA TRP A 183 -13.51 5.28 -6.51
C TRP A 183 -11.98 5.21 -6.43
N GLY A 184 -11.40 4.02 -6.58
CA GLY A 184 -9.96 3.83 -6.66
C GLY A 184 -9.33 4.53 -7.85
N TYR A 185 -9.92 4.41 -9.03
CA TYR A 185 -9.49 5.13 -10.24
C TYR A 185 -9.61 6.65 -10.09
N PHE A 186 -10.71 7.14 -9.48
CA PHE A 186 -10.86 8.57 -9.19
C PHE A 186 -9.72 9.08 -8.30
N LYS A 187 -9.41 8.39 -7.19
CA LYS A 187 -8.29 8.76 -6.33
C LYS A 187 -6.97 8.80 -7.09
N LYS A 188 -6.70 7.83 -7.94
CA LYS A 188 -5.47 7.77 -8.74
C LYS A 188 -5.39 8.92 -9.74
N PHE A 189 -6.37 9.04 -10.64
CA PHE A 189 -6.27 9.95 -11.77
C PHE A 189 -6.65 11.39 -11.45
N ALA A 190 -7.62 11.63 -10.57
CA ALA A 190 -8.06 12.99 -10.24
C ALA A 190 -7.21 13.65 -9.15
N ILE A 191 -6.65 12.87 -8.22
CA ILE A 191 -5.93 13.40 -7.05
C ILE A 191 -4.43 13.08 -7.14
N ALA A 192 -4.07 11.78 -7.12
CA ALA A 192 -2.68 11.38 -6.95
C ALA A 192 -1.79 11.84 -8.11
N ASP A 193 -2.20 11.62 -9.35
CA ASP A 193 -1.40 11.99 -10.53
C ASP A 193 -1.29 13.51 -10.69
N ARG A 194 -2.34 14.26 -10.36
CA ARG A 194 -2.31 15.72 -10.39
C ARG A 194 -1.45 16.30 -9.26
N ALA A 195 -1.55 15.77 -8.04
CA ALA A 195 -0.68 16.16 -6.93
C ALA A 195 0.79 15.83 -7.19
N ALA A 196 1.06 14.75 -7.96
CA ALA A 196 2.42 14.35 -8.32
C ALA A 196 3.19 15.45 -9.10
N ILE A 197 2.51 16.28 -9.88
CA ILE A 197 3.11 17.40 -10.61
C ILE A 197 3.71 18.38 -9.60
N VAL A 198 2.89 18.87 -8.68
CA VAL A 198 3.28 19.82 -7.61
C VAL A 198 4.41 19.27 -6.75
N VAL A 199 4.26 18.03 -6.29
CA VAL A 199 5.22 17.38 -5.40
C VAL A 199 6.55 17.16 -6.10
N SER A 200 6.54 16.70 -7.36
CA SER A 200 7.77 16.44 -8.09
C SER A 200 8.57 17.72 -8.33
N ALA A 201 7.92 18.82 -8.67
CA ALA A 201 8.56 20.12 -8.84
C ALA A 201 9.25 20.57 -7.54
N ALA A 202 8.52 20.63 -6.43
CA ALA A 202 9.03 21.14 -5.15
C ALA A 202 10.15 20.28 -4.54
N PHE A 203 10.09 18.95 -4.71
CA PHE A 203 11.11 18.04 -4.18
C PHE A 203 12.36 17.92 -5.08
N ALA A 204 12.27 18.30 -6.35
CA ALA A 204 13.43 18.31 -7.25
C ALA A 204 14.44 19.41 -6.88
N ASP A 205 13.95 20.63 -6.63
CA ASP A 205 14.76 21.78 -6.26
C ASP A 205 14.05 22.66 -5.22
N PRO A 206 14.16 22.34 -3.93
CA PRO A 206 13.49 23.09 -2.88
C PRO A 206 13.94 24.56 -2.77
N ALA A 207 15.14 24.90 -3.29
CA ALA A 207 15.66 26.26 -3.19
C ALA A 207 14.92 27.24 -4.13
N SER A 208 14.30 26.74 -5.19
CA SER A 208 13.56 27.56 -6.17
C SER A 208 12.14 27.93 -5.74
N PHE A 209 11.68 27.48 -4.55
CA PHE A 209 10.30 27.67 -4.09
C PHE A 209 10.24 28.50 -2.80
N ASP A 210 9.18 29.29 -2.67
CA ASP A 210 8.92 30.02 -1.44
C ASP A 210 8.41 29.08 -0.30
N ARG A 211 8.39 29.60 0.93
CA ARG A 211 7.91 28.88 2.10
C ARG A 211 6.52 28.30 1.92
N SER A 212 5.59 29.07 1.40
CA SER A 212 4.19 28.66 1.25
C SER A 212 4.01 27.55 0.19
N GLN A 213 4.79 27.61 -0.89
CA GLN A 213 4.81 26.59 -1.94
C GLN A 213 5.37 25.26 -1.42
N LEU A 214 6.44 25.30 -0.60
CA LEU A 214 7.00 24.09 0.02
C LEU A 214 6.03 23.45 1.03
N ILE A 215 5.39 24.26 1.89
CA ILE A 215 4.37 23.77 2.82
C ILE A 215 3.21 23.15 2.06
N PHE A 216 2.72 23.83 1.02
CA PHE A 216 1.65 23.32 0.17
C PHE A 216 2.04 21.98 -0.47
N ALA A 217 3.22 21.88 -1.08
CA ALA A 217 3.69 20.65 -1.71
C ALA A 217 3.86 19.49 -0.71
N THR A 218 4.29 19.77 0.52
CA THR A 218 4.38 18.78 1.61
C THR A 218 3.00 18.21 1.98
N VAL A 219 1.98 19.08 2.09
CA VAL A 219 0.60 18.65 2.33
C VAL A 219 0.07 17.88 1.12
N MET A 220 0.32 18.36 -0.10
CA MET A 220 -0.07 17.67 -1.33
C MET A 220 0.56 16.28 -1.43
N TYR A 221 1.80 16.10 -0.98
CA TYR A 221 2.42 14.77 -0.95
C TYR A 221 1.68 13.79 -0.04
N SER A 222 1.16 14.25 1.10
CA SER A 222 0.37 13.41 2.00
C SER A 222 -0.92 12.91 1.31
N PHE A 223 -1.62 13.78 0.60
CA PHE A 223 -2.81 13.41 -0.17
C PHE A 223 -2.46 12.59 -1.42
N GLN A 224 -1.36 12.91 -2.11
CA GLN A 224 -0.86 12.11 -3.22
C GLN A 224 -0.62 10.66 -2.80
N LEU A 225 0.14 10.46 -1.72
CA LEU A 225 0.50 9.14 -1.24
C LEU A 225 -0.73 8.35 -0.79
N TYR A 226 -1.64 9.01 -0.07
CA TYR A 226 -2.90 8.38 0.37
C TYR A 226 -3.79 8.03 -0.81
N ALA A 227 -4.01 8.96 -1.74
CA ALA A 227 -4.87 8.73 -2.89
C ALA A 227 -4.28 7.68 -3.85
N ASP A 228 -2.96 7.69 -4.09
CA ASP A 228 -2.27 6.71 -4.93
C ASP A 228 -2.40 5.29 -4.36
N PHE A 229 -2.02 5.11 -3.11
CA PHE A 229 -1.97 3.79 -2.52
C PHE A 229 -3.35 3.24 -2.11
N SER A 230 -4.21 4.06 -1.52
CA SER A 230 -5.59 3.63 -1.25
C SER A 230 -6.40 3.47 -2.53
N GLY A 231 -6.09 4.24 -3.58
CA GLY A 231 -6.69 4.09 -4.90
C GLY A 231 -6.37 2.73 -5.52
N TYR A 232 -5.10 2.35 -5.55
CA TYR A 232 -4.71 0.99 -5.95
C TYR A 232 -5.43 -0.09 -5.13
N THR A 233 -5.43 0.08 -3.81
CA THR A 233 -6.08 -0.88 -2.91
C THR A 233 -7.56 -1.03 -3.23
N ASP A 234 -8.29 0.07 -3.43
CA ASP A 234 -9.73 0.01 -3.76
C ASP A 234 -10.00 -0.62 -5.13
N ILE A 235 -9.14 -0.39 -6.14
CA ILE A 235 -9.26 -1.09 -7.43
C ILE A 235 -9.15 -2.60 -7.21
N VAL A 236 -8.13 -3.04 -6.48
CA VAL A 236 -7.85 -4.47 -6.23
C VAL A 236 -8.94 -5.12 -5.38
N LEU A 237 -9.39 -4.44 -4.33
CA LEU A 237 -10.45 -4.93 -3.46
C LEU A 237 -11.80 -5.00 -4.20
N GLY A 238 -12.09 -4.01 -5.05
CA GLY A 238 -13.28 -4.03 -5.91
C GLY A 238 -13.26 -5.18 -6.91
N MET A 239 -12.10 -5.46 -7.54
CA MET A 239 -11.95 -6.63 -8.40
C MET A 239 -12.08 -7.94 -7.60
N GLY A 240 -11.55 -8.00 -6.38
CA GLY A 240 -11.77 -9.13 -5.46
C GLY A 240 -13.25 -9.35 -5.15
N GLU A 241 -13.99 -8.28 -4.84
CA GLU A 241 -15.45 -8.34 -4.60
C GLU A 241 -16.20 -8.93 -5.80
N ILE A 242 -15.87 -8.53 -7.04
CA ILE A 242 -16.48 -9.08 -8.27
C ILE A 242 -16.27 -10.60 -8.34
N LEU A 243 -15.09 -11.08 -7.94
CA LEU A 243 -14.76 -12.50 -7.94
C LEU A 243 -15.34 -13.26 -6.74
N GLY A 244 -15.93 -12.57 -5.77
CA GLY A 244 -16.40 -13.14 -4.50
C GLY A 244 -15.26 -13.43 -3.52
N LEU A 245 -14.15 -12.71 -3.61
CA LEU A 245 -12.98 -12.80 -2.73
C LEU A 245 -12.98 -11.64 -1.73
N HIS A 246 -12.68 -11.95 -0.47
CA HIS A 246 -12.48 -10.98 0.60
C HIS A 246 -11.00 -10.76 0.83
N LEU A 247 -10.43 -9.74 0.20
CA LEU A 247 -9.04 -9.36 0.39
C LEU A 247 -8.89 -8.40 1.59
N PRO A 248 -7.74 -8.39 2.28
CA PRO A 248 -7.54 -7.54 3.45
C PRO A 248 -7.61 -6.05 3.13
N GLU A 249 -8.24 -5.27 4.01
CA GLU A 249 -8.23 -3.81 3.95
C GLU A 249 -6.85 -3.26 4.29
N ASN A 250 -6.41 -2.21 3.57
CA ASN A 250 -5.16 -1.51 3.86
C ASN A 250 -5.37 -0.12 4.47
N PHE A 251 -6.53 0.49 4.26
CA PHE A 251 -6.79 1.86 4.72
C PHE A 251 -8.16 1.98 5.37
N ARG A 252 -8.22 2.77 6.46
CA ARG A 252 -9.45 3.12 7.16
C ARG A 252 -9.37 4.55 7.67
N GLN A 253 -9.68 5.55 6.82
CA GLN A 253 -9.65 6.99 7.09
C GLN A 253 -8.44 7.42 7.96
N PRO A 254 -7.19 7.23 7.50
CA PRO A 254 -6.00 7.35 8.34
C PRO A 254 -5.77 8.77 8.86
N PHE A 255 -6.18 9.80 8.14
CA PHE A 255 -5.97 11.20 8.55
C PHE A 255 -6.89 11.68 9.68
N PHE A 256 -7.86 10.85 10.09
CA PHE A 256 -8.67 11.06 11.29
C PHE A 256 -8.12 10.37 12.55
N SER A 257 -6.91 9.85 12.48
CA SER A 257 -6.22 9.24 13.61
C SER A 257 -5.80 10.27 14.64
N ALA A 258 -6.17 10.08 15.90
CA ALA A 258 -5.80 10.98 16.98
C ALA A 258 -4.43 10.66 17.60
N SER A 259 -3.77 9.56 17.20
CA SER A 259 -2.45 9.15 17.67
C SER A 259 -1.67 8.43 16.57
N VAL A 260 -0.34 8.38 16.68
CA VAL A 260 0.51 7.63 15.72
C VAL A 260 0.22 6.14 15.77
N LYS A 261 -0.14 5.63 16.93
CA LYS A 261 -0.59 4.23 17.09
C LYS A 261 -1.91 3.96 16.35
N GLU A 262 -2.88 4.86 16.45
CA GLU A 262 -4.14 4.78 15.71
C GLU A 262 -3.88 4.92 14.19
N LEU A 263 -2.97 5.81 13.78
CA LEU A 263 -2.56 5.97 12.40
C LEU A 263 -2.10 4.63 11.79
N TRP A 264 -1.21 3.90 12.44
CA TRP A 264 -0.72 2.61 11.97
C TRP A 264 -1.76 1.47 12.06
N ALA A 265 -2.81 1.64 12.84
CA ALA A 265 -3.96 0.74 12.82
C ALA A 265 -4.91 1.01 11.64
N ARG A 266 -4.75 2.17 10.95
CA ARG A 266 -5.59 2.62 9.84
C ARG A 266 -4.83 2.81 8.51
N TRP A 267 -3.50 2.78 8.53
CA TRP A 267 -2.59 2.95 7.41
C TRP A 267 -1.83 1.66 7.13
N HIS A 268 -1.84 1.20 5.87
CA HIS A 268 -1.14 0.00 5.40
C HIS A 268 -1.33 -1.20 6.35
N ILE A 269 -2.59 -1.46 6.69
CA ILE A 269 -3.00 -2.37 7.77
C ILE A 269 -2.40 -3.76 7.60
N SER A 270 -2.45 -4.33 6.39
CA SER A 270 -1.95 -5.68 6.12
C SER A 270 -0.43 -5.82 6.33
N LEU A 271 0.35 -4.79 5.97
CA LEU A 271 1.80 -4.75 6.23
C LEU A 271 2.09 -4.58 7.71
N SER A 272 1.38 -3.68 8.40
CA SER A 272 1.51 -3.48 9.85
C SER A 272 1.23 -4.77 10.62
N GLN A 273 0.21 -5.53 10.20
CA GLN A 273 -0.08 -6.86 10.74
C GLN A 273 1.04 -7.87 10.42
N TRP A 274 1.63 -7.81 9.22
CA TRP A 274 2.74 -8.67 8.85
C TRP A 274 3.96 -8.44 9.77
N PHE A 275 4.39 -7.18 9.95
CA PHE A 275 5.50 -6.85 10.85
C PHE A 275 5.21 -7.18 12.32
N ARG A 276 3.97 -6.97 12.77
CA ARG A 276 3.56 -7.40 14.12
C ARG A 276 3.74 -8.90 14.30
N ASP A 277 3.24 -9.72 13.35
CA ASP A 277 3.15 -11.16 13.50
C ASP A 277 4.50 -11.87 13.30
N TYR A 278 5.37 -11.33 12.43
CA TYR A 278 6.63 -11.98 12.05
C TYR A 278 7.90 -11.27 12.52
N VAL A 279 7.80 -10.06 13.06
CA VAL A 279 8.94 -9.33 13.63
C VAL A 279 8.68 -9.02 15.11
N TYR A 280 7.66 -8.25 15.44
CA TYR A 280 7.42 -7.77 16.79
C TYR A 280 7.14 -8.90 17.79
N ILE A 281 6.20 -9.79 17.47
CA ILE A 281 5.81 -10.90 18.35
C ILE A 281 6.97 -11.89 18.56
N PRO A 282 7.71 -12.35 17.52
CA PRO A 282 8.86 -13.22 17.70
C PRO A 282 10.01 -12.62 18.52
N LEU A 283 10.22 -11.30 18.49
CA LEU A 283 11.18 -10.60 19.34
C LEU A 283 10.77 -10.57 20.83
N GLY A 284 9.58 -11.06 21.15
CA GLY A 284 9.02 -11.10 22.50
C GLY A 284 7.82 -10.17 22.71
N GLY A 285 7.52 -9.30 21.75
CA GLY A 285 6.39 -8.37 21.83
C GLY A 285 6.46 -7.51 23.10
N ASN A 286 5.35 -7.48 23.86
CA ASN A 286 5.21 -6.76 25.13
C ASN A 286 5.40 -7.64 26.38
N ARG A 287 5.85 -8.91 26.23
CA ARG A 287 5.86 -9.89 27.33
C ARG A 287 7.08 -9.84 28.22
N LYS A 288 8.16 -9.16 27.81
CA LYS A 288 9.48 -9.14 28.47
C LYS A 288 9.82 -7.80 29.11
N GLY A 289 8.81 -7.08 29.64
CA GLY A 289 8.98 -5.78 30.29
C GLY A 289 8.99 -4.58 29.32
N ILE A 290 8.93 -3.38 29.90
CA ILE A 290 8.71 -2.13 29.17
C ILE A 290 9.89 -1.81 28.22
N ALA A 291 11.13 -1.84 28.74
CA ALA A 291 12.32 -1.52 27.94
C ALA A 291 12.47 -2.45 26.71
N ARG A 292 12.19 -3.76 26.90
CA ARG A 292 12.24 -4.71 25.79
C ARG A 292 11.10 -4.51 24.78
N ARG A 293 9.91 -4.15 25.26
CA ARG A 293 8.78 -3.75 24.41
C ARG A 293 9.16 -2.57 23.51
N ASP A 294 9.74 -1.53 24.10
CA ASP A 294 10.10 -0.31 23.38
C ASP A 294 11.20 -0.56 22.35
N ALA A 295 12.21 -1.35 22.72
CA ALA A 295 13.25 -1.80 21.79
C ALA A 295 12.68 -2.64 20.63
N ASN A 296 11.76 -3.57 20.91
CA ASN A 296 11.10 -4.38 19.90
C ASN A 296 10.27 -3.53 18.94
N LEU A 297 9.57 -2.52 19.46
CA LEU A 297 8.76 -1.59 18.67
C LEU A 297 9.64 -0.77 17.74
N LEU A 298 10.69 -0.14 18.29
CA LEU A 298 11.64 0.66 17.52
C LEU A 298 12.32 -0.19 16.43
N LEU A 299 12.79 -1.39 16.76
CA LEU A 299 13.40 -2.30 15.79
C LEU A 299 12.42 -2.69 14.67
N THR A 300 11.15 -2.94 15.02
CA THR A 300 10.11 -3.27 14.04
C THR A 300 9.91 -2.13 13.04
N PHE A 301 9.89 -0.88 13.50
CA PHE A 301 9.78 0.29 12.64
C PHE A 301 11.02 0.56 11.80
N LEU A 302 12.22 0.31 12.34
CA LEU A 302 13.46 0.39 11.56
C LEU A 302 13.49 -0.66 10.44
N VAL A 303 13.08 -1.90 10.72
CA VAL A 303 12.96 -2.97 9.70
C VAL A 303 11.89 -2.60 8.66
N SER A 304 10.77 -2.01 9.09
CA SER A 304 9.75 -1.49 8.17
C SER A 304 10.31 -0.38 7.26
N GLY A 305 11.08 0.54 7.82
CA GLY A 305 11.76 1.58 7.03
C GLY A 305 12.72 0.99 6.01
N LEU A 306 13.56 0.05 6.41
CA LEU A 306 14.43 -0.68 5.48
C LEU A 306 13.63 -1.37 4.38
N TRP A 307 12.53 -2.01 4.69
CA TRP A 307 11.70 -2.66 3.66
C TRP A 307 11.22 -1.68 2.58
N HIS A 308 10.92 -0.44 2.92
CA HIS A 308 10.48 0.57 1.94
C HIS A 308 11.58 0.97 0.96
N GLY A 309 12.84 1.09 1.37
CA GLY A 309 13.89 1.49 0.44
C GLY A 309 15.30 1.49 1.00
N ALA A 310 16.27 1.43 0.08
CA ALA A 310 17.71 1.48 0.39
C ALA A 310 18.17 2.96 0.46
N ASN A 311 17.61 3.72 1.38
CA ASN A 311 18.02 5.10 1.65
C ASN A 311 17.92 5.38 3.15
N TRP A 312 18.82 6.19 3.67
CA TRP A 312 18.82 6.64 5.05
C TRP A 312 17.54 7.38 5.45
N THR A 313 16.87 8.03 4.49
CA THR A 313 15.59 8.70 4.70
C THR A 313 14.51 7.74 5.22
N PHE A 314 14.47 6.50 4.73
CA PHE A 314 13.52 5.48 5.18
C PHE A 314 13.83 4.97 6.59
N LEU A 315 15.13 4.85 6.95
CA LEU A 315 15.54 4.48 8.30
C LEU A 315 15.18 5.56 9.31
N VAL A 316 15.45 6.84 8.98
CA VAL A 316 15.09 7.98 9.84
C VAL A 316 13.56 8.05 9.98
N TRP A 317 12.81 7.91 8.90
CA TRP A 317 11.35 7.86 8.92
C TRP A 317 10.83 6.74 9.83
N GLY A 318 11.32 5.50 9.68
CA GLY A 318 10.95 4.39 10.54
C GLY A 318 11.31 4.63 12.00
N GLY A 319 12.51 5.11 12.27
CA GLY A 319 12.96 5.47 13.62
C GLY A 319 12.06 6.50 14.29
N LEU A 320 11.69 7.58 13.57
CA LEU A 320 10.77 8.61 14.07
C LEU A 320 9.40 8.05 14.43
N HIS A 321 8.80 7.22 13.55
CA HIS A 321 7.52 6.58 13.86
C HIS A 321 7.61 5.63 15.05
N GLY A 322 8.70 4.87 15.16
CA GLY A 322 8.96 4.02 16.33
C GLY A 322 9.09 4.82 17.62
N LEU A 323 9.85 5.91 17.59
CA LEU A 323 10.01 6.83 18.74
C LEU A 323 8.69 7.50 19.12
N CYS A 324 7.90 7.96 18.17
CA CYS A 324 6.57 8.53 18.43
C CYS A 324 5.66 7.53 19.14
N GLN A 325 5.63 6.26 18.70
CA GLN A 325 4.81 5.25 19.36
C GLN A 325 5.34 4.89 20.77
N VAL A 326 6.67 4.81 20.96
CA VAL A 326 7.26 4.63 22.29
C VAL A 326 6.85 5.79 23.20
N ALA A 327 6.98 7.03 22.73
CA ALA A 327 6.57 8.20 23.50
C ALA A 327 5.07 8.15 23.86
N GLU A 328 4.20 7.80 22.91
CA GLU A 328 2.76 7.63 23.18
C GLU A 328 2.47 6.54 24.21
N ASP A 329 3.20 5.43 24.20
CA ASP A 329 3.01 4.33 25.15
C ASP A 329 3.43 4.71 26.60
N HIS A 330 4.30 5.72 26.75
CA HIS A 330 4.69 6.29 28.06
C HIS A 330 3.78 7.42 28.54
N MET A 331 2.85 7.90 27.71
CA MET A 331 1.89 8.93 28.14
C MET A 331 0.90 8.40 29.19
N PRO A 332 0.38 9.26 30.08
CA PRO A 332 -0.72 8.93 30.97
C PRO A 332 -1.94 8.36 30.19
N ALA A 333 -2.64 7.42 30.80
CA ALA A 333 -3.72 6.67 30.14
C ALA A 333 -4.79 7.54 29.46
N PRO A 334 -5.24 8.68 30.01
CA PRO A 334 -6.20 9.55 29.32
C PRO A 334 -5.65 10.10 28.01
N LEU A 335 -4.40 10.61 28.01
CA LEU A 335 -3.75 11.16 26.82
C LEU A 335 -3.42 10.08 25.78
N ARG A 336 -3.03 8.89 26.25
CA ARG A 336 -2.73 7.76 25.37
C ARG A 336 -3.97 7.22 24.65
N LYS A 337 -5.11 7.12 25.34
CA LYS A 337 -6.35 6.58 24.79
C LYS A 337 -7.11 7.56 23.88
N ARG A 338 -6.94 8.87 24.10
CA ARG A 338 -7.55 9.97 23.34
C ARG A 338 -9.02 9.73 22.94
N LYS A 339 -9.81 9.17 23.85
CA LYS A 339 -11.22 8.81 23.62
C LYS A 339 -12.17 10.01 23.71
N SER A 340 -11.83 11.04 24.51
CA SER A 340 -12.66 12.23 24.63
C SER A 340 -12.56 13.13 23.39
N LEU A 341 -13.64 13.80 23.06
CA LEU A 341 -13.71 14.70 21.91
C LEU A 341 -12.63 15.80 21.94
N PRO A 342 -12.37 16.51 23.08
CA PRO A 342 -11.30 17.51 23.12
C PRO A 342 -9.91 16.94 22.79
N LEU A 343 -9.60 15.75 23.28
CA LEU A 343 -8.32 15.10 23.00
C LEU A 343 -8.22 14.65 21.53
N ARG A 344 -9.32 14.30 20.89
CA ARG A 344 -9.33 14.01 19.45
C ARG A 344 -9.18 15.26 18.60
N ILE A 345 -9.82 16.37 18.97
CA ILE A 345 -9.69 17.66 18.26
C ILE A 345 -8.22 18.11 18.20
N VAL A 346 -7.45 17.92 19.27
CA VAL A 346 -6.01 18.23 19.29
C VAL A 346 -5.17 17.11 18.67
N GLY A 347 -5.54 15.86 18.95
CA GLY A 347 -4.77 14.69 18.54
C GLY A 347 -4.75 14.47 17.03
N VAL A 348 -5.86 14.71 16.34
CA VAL A 348 -5.96 14.50 14.87
C VAL A 348 -5.04 15.45 14.10
N PRO A 349 -5.10 16.78 14.29
CA PRO A 349 -4.16 17.70 13.63
C PRO A 349 -2.69 17.43 13.98
N LEU A 350 -2.40 17.10 15.24
CA LEU A 350 -1.03 16.78 15.66
C LEU A 350 -0.51 15.52 14.96
N THR A 351 -1.32 14.46 14.90
CA THR A 351 -0.95 13.21 14.21
C THR A 351 -0.78 13.45 12.72
N PHE A 352 -1.63 14.25 12.11
CA PHE A 352 -1.50 14.64 10.72
C PHE A 352 -0.22 15.45 10.48
N ALA A 353 0.12 16.39 11.34
CA ALA A 353 1.37 17.15 11.26
C ALA A 353 2.61 16.24 11.37
N ILE A 354 2.60 15.26 12.29
CA ILE A 354 3.66 14.24 12.40
C ILE A 354 3.74 13.44 11.09
N PHE A 355 2.60 13.02 10.52
CA PHE A 355 2.56 12.32 9.25
C PHE A 355 3.19 13.17 8.15
N VAL A 356 2.71 14.39 7.94
CA VAL A 356 3.20 15.32 6.92
C VAL A 356 4.72 15.52 7.03
N THR A 357 5.22 15.78 8.23
CA THR A 357 6.66 16.02 8.49
C THR A 357 7.50 14.77 8.21
N THR A 358 7.10 13.63 8.75
CA THR A 358 7.89 12.39 8.59
C THR A 358 7.85 11.87 7.15
N PHE A 359 6.72 12.00 6.46
CA PHE A 359 6.62 11.60 5.06
C PHE A 359 7.33 12.59 4.10
N THR A 360 7.61 13.82 4.50
CA THR A 360 8.53 14.69 3.76
C THR A 360 9.94 14.08 3.73
N ILE A 361 10.42 13.55 4.86
CA ILE A 361 11.71 12.82 4.91
C ILE A 361 11.66 11.56 4.04
N PHE A 362 10.57 10.81 4.10
CA PHE A 362 10.34 9.61 3.27
C PHE A 362 10.42 9.91 1.76
N ARG A 363 9.90 11.07 1.30
CA ARG A 363 9.88 11.47 -0.11
C ARG A 363 11.23 11.96 -0.60
N ALA A 364 12.04 12.53 0.27
CA ALA A 364 13.30 13.16 -0.09
C ALA A 364 14.29 12.14 -0.69
N SER A 365 15.04 12.57 -1.69
CA SER A 365 16.05 11.74 -2.37
C SER A 365 17.27 11.41 -1.50
N SER A 366 17.52 12.23 -0.47
CA SER A 366 18.60 12.05 0.51
C SER A 366 18.27 12.82 1.80
N LEU A 367 19.02 12.56 2.88
CA LEU A 367 18.91 13.36 4.11
C LEU A 367 19.30 14.82 3.88
N GLY A 368 20.28 15.08 2.98
CA GLY A 368 20.64 16.44 2.58
C GLY A 368 19.49 17.15 1.85
N ASN A 369 18.79 16.47 0.93
CA ASN A 369 17.60 17.02 0.29
C ASN A 369 16.47 17.28 1.28
N ALA A 370 16.23 16.37 2.24
CA ALA A 370 15.27 16.60 3.31
C ALA A 370 15.62 17.82 4.17
N ALA A 371 16.89 17.96 4.55
CA ALA A 371 17.37 19.12 5.31
C ALA A 371 17.21 20.44 4.52
N ALA A 372 17.56 20.45 3.24
CA ALA A 372 17.36 21.60 2.35
C ALA A 372 15.87 21.98 2.23
N TYR A 373 14.99 20.97 2.12
CA TYR A 373 13.55 21.18 2.06
C TYR A 373 13.02 21.87 3.33
N PHE A 374 13.38 21.36 4.51
CA PHE A 374 13.00 21.98 5.79
C PHE A 374 13.64 23.36 6.01
N ALA A 375 14.90 23.55 5.58
CA ALA A 375 15.53 24.86 5.60
C ALA A 375 14.77 25.86 4.73
N GLY A 376 14.30 25.45 3.54
CA GLY A 376 13.44 26.27 2.69
C GLY A 376 12.12 26.65 3.35
N ILE A 377 11.45 25.73 4.05
CA ILE A 377 10.24 26.03 4.83
C ILE A 377 10.51 27.07 5.91
N LEU A 378 11.69 27.06 6.54
CA LEU A 378 12.04 27.95 7.64
C LEU A 378 12.53 29.32 7.16
N HIS A 379 13.29 29.38 6.09
CA HIS A 379 14.09 30.56 5.72
C HIS A 379 13.69 31.21 4.40
N ASN A 380 13.08 30.48 3.42
CA ASN A 380 12.72 31.09 2.17
C ASN A 380 11.61 32.14 2.36
N PRO A 381 11.76 33.34 1.80
CA PRO A 381 10.72 34.37 1.86
C PRO A 381 9.56 34.01 0.92
N GLY A 382 8.40 34.68 1.10
CA GLY A 382 7.28 34.60 0.18
C GLY A 382 6.06 33.84 0.71
N HIS A 383 4.89 34.17 0.13
CA HIS A 383 3.59 33.63 0.49
C HIS A 383 2.69 33.50 -0.75
N GLU A 384 3.28 33.24 -1.93
CA GLU A 384 2.60 33.41 -3.22
C GLU A 384 2.11 32.10 -3.86
N VAL A 385 1.88 31.05 -3.06
CA VAL A 385 1.51 29.72 -3.58
C VAL A 385 0.33 29.75 -4.55
N PHE A 386 -0.69 30.59 -4.30
CA PHE A 386 -1.86 30.70 -5.16
C PHE A 386 -1.70 31.73 -6.28
N ALA A 387 -0.77 32.69 -6.14
CA ALA A 387 -0.45 33.68 -7.17
C ALA A 387 0.51 33.09 -8.21
N GLN A 388 1.45 32.25 -7.79
CA GLN A 388 2.52 31.66 -8.63
C GLN A 388 2.41 30.14 -8.74
N TYR A 389 1.18 29.60 -8.89
CA TYR A 389 0.91 28.16 -8.98
C TYR A 389 1.64 27.47 -10.16
N TRP A 390 1.96 28.22 -11.23
CA TRP A 390 2.70 27.71 -12.39
C TRP A 390 4.13 27.28 -12.06
N LEU A 391 4.77 27.86 -11.05
CA LEU A 391 6.08 27.42 -10.57
C LEU A 391 6.04 25.98 -10.06
N LEU A 392 4.88 25.56 -9.53
CA LEU A 392 4.63 24.18 -9.11
C LEU A 392 4.23 23.25 -10.27
N GLY A 393 4.42 23.67 -11.53
CA GLY A 393 4.14 22.88 -12.72
C GLY A 393 2.67 22.78 -13.13
N LEU A 394 1.76 23.50 -12.46
CA LEU A 394 0.36 23.55 -12.84
C LEU A 394 0.17 24.52 -14.03
N THR A 395 -0.54 24.09 -15.07
CA THR A 395 -0.69 24.86 -16.31
C THR A 395 -1.79 25.92 -16.23
N SER A 396 -2.72 25.78 -15.27
CA SER A 396 -3.84 26.70 -15.12
C SER A 396 -4.39 26.74 -13.70
N LYS A 397 -5.11 27.83 -13.37
CA LYS A 397 -5.89 27.91 -12.12
C LYS A 397 -6.95 26.81 -12.01
N LEU A 398 -7.46 26.36 -13.16
CA LEU A 398 -8.43 25.26 -13.19
C LEU A 398 -7.79 23.96 -12.69
N GLU A 399 -6.55 23.65 -13.04
CA GLU A 399 -5.86 22.46 -12.54
C GLU A 399 -5.68 22.49 -11.02
N LEU A 400 -5.32 23.64 -10.46
CA LEU A 400 -5.24 23.83 -9.01
C LEU A 400 -6.62 23.65 -8.36
N LEU A 401 -7.66 24.26 -8.94
CA LEU A 401 -9.04 24.11 -8.43
C LEU A 401 -9.51 22.66 -8.46
N LEU A 402 -9.27 21.94 -9.56
CA LEU A 402 -9.65 20.53 -9.70
C LEU A 402 -8.92 19.64 -8.70
N LEU A 403 -7.63 19.90 -8.44
CA LEU A 403 -6.86 19.21 -7.40
C LEU A 403 -7.47 19.43 -6.01
N LEU A 404 -7.75 20.68 -5.66
CA LEU A 404 -8.34 21.03 -4.37
C LEU A 404 -9.76 20.47 -4.20
N LEU A 405 -10.59 20.50 -5.24
CA LEU A 405 -11.91 19.87 -5.23
C LEU A 405 -11.83 18.35 -5.08
N GLY A 406 -10.89 17.70 -5.75
CA GLY A 406 -10.65 16.25 -5.59
C GLY A 406 -10.27 15.89 -4.17
N ILE A 407 -9.36 16.65 -3.55
CA ILE A 407 -8.97 16.46 -2.16
C ILE A 407 -10.15 16.73 -1.21
N ALA A 408 -10.90 17.80 -1.44
CA ALA A 408 -12.09 18.11 -0.64
C ALA A 408 -13.13 16.99 -0.69
N LEU A 409 -13.36 16.40 -1.87
CA LEU A 409 -14.25 15.25 -2.03
C LEU A 409 -13.70 14.01 -1.31
N LEU A 410 -12.41 13.73 -1.38
CA LEU A 410 -11.78 12.62 -0.65
C LEU A 410 -11.97 12.78 0.86
N VAL A 411 -11.69 13.98 1.39
CA VAL A 411 -11.85 14.29 2.81
C VAL A 411 -13.33 14.21 3.23
N LEU A 412 -14.24 14.70 2.41
CA LEU A 412 -15.70 14.61 2.68
C LEU A 412 -16.15 13.16 2.78
N VAL A 413 -15.73 12.30 1.83
CA VAL A 413 -16.04 10.85 1.87
C VAL A 413 -15.49 10.21 3.14
N ASP A 414 -14.25 10.53 3.52
CA ASP A 414 -13.64 10.01 4.74
C ASP A 414 -14.38 10.51 6.00
N VAL A 415 -14.80 11.78 6.07
CA VAL A 415 -15.65 12.32 7.16
C VAL A 415 -16.95 11.54 7.27
N LEU A 416 -17.64 11.34 6.15
CA LEU A 416 -18.90 10.59 6.15
C LEU A 416 -18.72 9.17 6.67
N HIS A 417 -17.64 8.50 6.27
CA HIS A 417 -17.32 7.16 6.78
C HIS A 417 -16.97 7.17 8.28
N GLU A 418 -16.24 8.17 8.79
CA GLU A 418 -15.99 8.34 10.23
C GLU A 418 -17.27 8.60 11.02
N CYS A 419 -18.26 9.26 10.41
CA CYS A 419 -19.60 9.44 10.97
C CYS A 419 -20.50 8.19 10.84
N GLY A 420 -19.99 7.08 10.29
CA GLY A 420 -20.76 5.84 10.11
C GLY A 420 -21.66 5.81 8.87
N LEU A 421 -21.55 6.81 7.99
CA LEU A 421 -22.31 6.87 6.73
C LEU A 421 -21.52 6.18 5.61
N HIS A 422 -21.90 4.96 5.28
CA HIS A 422 -21.26 4.19 4.20
C HIS A 422 -21.93 4.53 2.86
N LEU A 423 -21.34 5.46 2.11
CA LEU A 423 -21.91 6.00 0.86
C LEU A 423 -22.28 4.91 -0.14
N ARG A 424 -21.45 3.89 -0.32
CA ARG A 424 -21.70 2.79 -1.25
C ARG A 424 -22.96 2.00 -0.86
N ALA A 425 -23.14 1.72 0.44
CA ALA A 425 -24.32 1.06 0.94
C ALA A 425 -25.57 1.94 0.76
N TRP A 426 -25.44 3.25 1.02
CA TRP A 426 -26.50 4.23 0.81
C TRP A 426 -26.93 4.30 -0.67
N VAL A 427 -25.98 4.42 -1.60
CA VAL A 427 -26.26 4.42 -3.05
C VAL A 427 -26.96 3.12 -3.46
N ASN A 428 -26.49 1.97 -2.99
CA ASN A 428 -27.09 0.68 -3.33
C ASN A 428 -28.53 0.51 -2.81
N ALA A 429 -28.87 1.15 -1.68
CA ALA A 429 -30.22 1.17 -1.11
C ALA A 429 -31.14 2.22 -1.76
N ALA A 430 -30.60 3.20 -2.49
CA ALA A 430 -31.38 4.28 -3.09
C ALA A 430 -32.26 3.78 -4.26
N PRO A 431 -33.38 4.48 -4.57
CA PRO A 431 -34.21 4.21 -5.73
C PRO A 431 -33.41 4.28 -7.05
N ARG A 432 -33.85 3.52 -8.05
CA ARG A 432 -33.15 3.45 -9.36
C ARG A 432 -32.80 4.81 -9.97
N PRO A 433 -33.73 5.81 -10.05
CA PRO A 433 -33.38 7.11 -10.65
C PRO A 433 -32.24 7.82 -9.91
N VAL A 434 -32.25 7.78 -8.58
CA VAL A 434 -31.19 8.38 -7.75
C VAL A 434 -29.84 7.70 -7.99
N ARG A 435 -29.85 6.36 -8.07
CA ARG A 435 -28.61 5.60 -8.36
C ARG A 435 -28.02 5.96 -9.71
N TRP A 436 -28.85 6.05 -10.74
CA TRP A 436 -28.40 6.43 -12.09
C TRP A 436 -27.86 7.86 -12.10
N ALA A 437 -28.56 8.82 -11.48
CA ALA A 437 -28.06 10.19 -11.36
C ALA A 437 -26.70 10.26 -10.66
N VAL A 438 -26.49 9.46 -9.60
CA VAL A 438 -25.18 9.37 -8.91
C VAL A 438 -24.11 8.79 -9.85
N TYR A 439 -24.42 7.75 -10.62
CA TYR A 439 -23.45 7.14 -11.54
C TYR A 439 -23.08 8.08 -12.68
N GLU A 440 -24.05 8.73 -13.29
CA GLU A 440 -23.83 9.72 -14.36
C GLU A 440 -22.98 10.90 -13.85
N PHE A 441 -23.34 11.43 -12.68
CA PHE A 441 -22.54 12.48 -12.03
C PHE A 441 -21.10 12.02 -11.73
N ALA A 442 -20.93 10.81 -11.20
CA ALA A 442 -19.60 10.28 -10.89
C ALA A 442 -18.75 10.07 -12.15
N ILE A 443 -19.35 9.58 -13.25
CA ILE A 443 -18.66 9.45 -14.54
C ILE A 443 -18.28 10.82 -15.08
N PHE A 444 -19.20 11.78 -15.06
CA PHE A 444 -18.93 13.14 -15.53
C PHE A 444 -17.83 13.82 -14.69
N ALA A 445 -17.92 13.73 -13.37
CA ALA A 445 -16.91 14.26 -12.46
C ALA A 445 -15.54 13.60 -12.70
N PHE A 446 -15.51 12.28 -12.91
CA PHE A 446 -14.26 11.57 -13.24
C PHE A 446 -13.65 12.08 -14.55
N LEU A 447 -14.43 12.16 -15.63
CA LEU A 447 -13.95 12.63 -16.94
C LEU A 447 -13.46 14.10 -16.88
N LEU A 448 -14.12 14.95 -16.10
CA LEU A 448 -13.71 16.34 -15.90
C LEU A 448 -12.42 16.47 -15.08
N MET A 449 -12.29 15.64 -14.04
CA MET A 449 -11.23 15.79 -13.04
C MET A 449 -10.01 14.90 -13.29
N ALA A 450 -10.12 13.84 -14.09
CA ALA A 450 -9.01 12.92 -14.33
C ALA A 450 -7.89 13.59 -15.14
N SER A 451 -6.65 13.37 -14.73
CA SER A 451 -5.45 13.80 -15.46
C SER A 451 -4.83 12.56 -16.12
N PHE A 452 -5.02 12.43 -17.42
CA PHE A 452 -4.45 11.32 -18.20
C PHE A 452 -3.07 11.66 -18.79
N TYR A 453 -2.62 12.90 -18.68
CA TYR A 453 -1.36 13.37 -19.25
C TYR A 453 -0.15 13.07 -18.37
N SER A 454 -0.33 12.96 -17.07
CA SER A 454 0.70 12.64 -16.10
C SER A 454 0.66 11.15 -15.73
N ASN A 455 0.90 10.25 -16.70
CA ASN A 455 0.90 8.81 -16.43
C ASN A 455 2.11 8.43 -15.56
N THR A 456 2.12 8.91 -14.31
CA THR A 456 3.07 8.50 -13.30
C THR A 456 2.60 7.13 -12.81
N GLY A 457 3.40 6.09 -13.02
CA GLY A 457 3.10 4.78 -12.42
C GLY A 457 2.80 4.93 -10.93
N PHE A 458 2.26 3.90 -10.30
CA PHE A 458 2.03 3.95 -8.85
C PHE A 458 3.33 4.17 -8.08
N LEU A 459 3.28 5.05 -7.06
CA LEU A 459 4.46 5.41 -6.25
C LEU A 459 5.15 4.20 -5.64
N TYR A 460 4.38 3.31 -5.02
CA TYR A 460 4.92 2.11 -4.36
C TYR A 460 5.46 1.04 -5.32
N ALA A 461 5.09 1.06 -6.60
CA ALA A 461 5.68 0.16 -7.59
C ALA A 461 7.14 0.51 -7.93
N ARG A 462 7.61 1.67 -7.48
CA ARG A 462 8.99 2.18 -7.72
C ARG A 462 9.95 1.89 -6.55
N PHE A 463 9.43 1.42 -5.41
CA PHE A 463 10.19 1.03 -4.22
C PHE A 463 10.42 -0.50 -4.19
#